data_e934f8da79e53368b2d8e6edd7b02b91
#
_entry.id   e934f8da79e53368b2d8e6edd7b02b91
#
_cell.length_a   1.000
_cell.length_b   1.000
_cell.length_c   1.000
_cell.angle_alpha   90.00
_cell.angle_beta   90.00
_cell.angle_gamma   90.00
#
_symmetry.space_group_name_H-M   'P 1'
#
loop_
_entity.id
_entity.type
_entity.pdbx_description
1 polymer ?
#
loop_
_entity_poly.entity_id
_entity_poly.type
_entity_poly.pdbx_seq_one_letter_code
_entity_poly.pdbx_strand_id
1 'polypeptide(L)'
;MGRLIENLDELKPQEIKKENIEQKVSSFEDIPNPNDYVGSENIEEKLRNPVENDPQILSKEKAPYVKNQIDARYQSIYLPSMFKFYDFKTIMVRTFEIRDLSKMYSCLQSESYKLFKEVIQGCVDVDVDLLTPGDFKYLCYWLRTNSYTKTPIRVEWMSKYGNKCISEVTKANITTLELDTDMKVLEPWIKKGFTVPTMKFADIFQDGQLSESDDFMYSNAQYFQGNTWEEKIQTMEKYLNENGLEALADVEEWDKLTEHGVEEQMKVYNLNFDVQKYKELLESRIRKAKILLNNLQDKEGEDYLVVSSGLVTTQKELEDLNKKLEKGEEIRPEPETLFLEMGPYELLSPLLAKRHN
;
A
#
# COMPACT_ATOMS: atom_id res chain seq x y z
N MET A 1 2.65 -14.83 -10.59
CA MET A 1 1.84 -15.27 -11.75
C MET A 1 0.51 -14.53 -11.74
N GLY A 2 0.49 -13.33 -12.21
CA GLY A 2 -0.70 -12.50 -12.29
C GLY A 2 -0.63 -11.60 -13.49
N ARG A 3 -1.14 -12.05 -14.64
CA ARG A 3 -1.55 -11.19 -15.75
C ARG A 3 -2.54 -11.97 -16.59
N LEU A 4 -3.80 -11.71 -16.36
CA LEU A 4 -4.88 -12.01 -17.30
C LEU A 4 -6.08 -11.10 -17.00
N ILE A 5 -5.89 -9.78 -17.18
CA ILE A 5 -6.98 -8.82 -17.36
C ILE A 5 -6.56 -7.87 -18.48
N GLU A 6 -6.53 -8.38 -19.69
CA GLU A 6 -6.59 -7.57 -20.90
C GLU A 6 -7.70 -8.16 -21.74
N ASN A 7 -8.88 -7.54 -21.68
CA ASN A 7 -9.93 -7.46 -22.68
C ASN A 7 -11.27 -7.11 -22.05
N LEU A 8 -11.36 -5.89 -21.51
CA LEU A 8 -12.63 -5.30 -21.03
C LEU A 8 -13.09 -4.14 -21.94
N ASP A 9 -12.46 -3.93 -23.10
CA ASP A 9 -12.74 -2.77 -23.98
C ASP A 9 -13.84 -2.97 -25.02
N GLU A 10 -14.64 -4.03 -24.96
CA GLU A 10 -15.75 -4.23 -25.91
C GLU A 10 -17.16 -4.21 -25.27
N LEU A 11 -17.38 -3.43 -24.22
CA LEU A 11 -18.74 -3.07 -23.82
C LEU A 11 -19.02 -1.63 -24.23
N LYS A 12 -19.66 -1.47 -25.40
CA LYS A 12 -20.22 -0.19 -25.85
C LYS A 12 -21.12 0.39 -24.76
N PRO A 13 -20.98 1.70 -24.42
CA PRO A 13 -21.88 2.34 -23.48
C PRO A 13 -23.29 2.36 -24.04
N GLN A 14 -24.25 1.78 -23.30
CA GLN A 14 -25.66 2.06 -23.53
C GLN A 14 -25.93 3.51 -23.10
N GLU A 15 -26.50 4.28 -24.01
CA GLU A 15 -26.98 5.65 -23.75
C GLU A 15 -28.01 5.63 -22.60
N ILE A 16 -27.58 6.09 -21.43
CA ILE A 16 -28.49 6.40 -20.33
C ILE A 16 -29.08 7.77 -20.63
N LYS A 17 -30.38 7.81 -20.91
CA LYS A 17 -31.17 9.05 -21.00
C LYS A 17 -30.96 9.87 -19.73
N LYS A 18 -30.47 11.10 -19.89
CA LYS A 18 -30.40 12.11 -18.85
C LYS A 18 -31.85 12.50 -18.47
N GLU A 19 -32.39 11.96 -17.40
CA GLU A 19 -33.47 12.57 -16.70
C GLU A 19 -32.92 13.69 -15.80
N ASN A 20 -33.41 14.90 -16.06
CA ASN A 20 -33.11 16.09 -15.30
C ASN A 20 -33.56 15.92 -13.85
N ILE A 21 -32.63 15.67 -12.95
CA ILE A 21 -32.84 15.89 -11.53
C ILE A 21 -32.29 17.28 -11.22
N GLU A 22 -33.13 18.28 -11.27
CA GLU A 22 -32.90 19.57 -10.64
C GLU A 22 -32.84 19.36 -9.13
N GLN A 23 -31.69 19.08 -8.58
CA GLN A 23 -31.46 19.23 -7.15
C GLN A 23 -31.44 20.72 -6.83
N LYS A 24 -32.41 21.16 -6.04
CA LYS A 24 -32.39 22.44 -5.36
C LYS A 24 -31.07 22.59 -4.62
N VAL A 25 -30.20 23.42 -5.14
CA VAL A 25 -29.06 23.95 -4.40
C VAL A 25 -29.66 24.86 -3.33
N SER A 26 -29.64 24.43 -2.08
CA SER A 26 -29.94 25.30 -0.96
C SER A 26 -28.92 26.44 -0.98
N SER A 27 -29.43 27.66 -0.97
CA SER A 27 -28.64 28.89 -1.04
C SER A 27 -27.60 28.93 0.07
N PHE A 28 -26.43 29.45 -0.25
CA PHE A 28 -25.27 29.67 0.64
C PHE A 28 -25.55 30.71 1.75
N GLU A 29 -26.82 31.09 1.98
CA GLU A 29 -27.20 32.16 2.90
C GLU A 29 -27.29 31.76 4.38
N ASP A 30 -27.16 30.46 4.70
CA ASP A 30 -27.26 29.95 6.08
C ASP A 30 -25.91 29.65 6.77
N ILE A 31 -24.79 30.10 6.22
CA ILE A 31 -23.50 30.02 6.92
C ILE A 31 -23.38 31.24 7.82
N PRO A 32 -23.35 31.08 9.16
CA PRO A 32 -23.16 32.21 10.06
C PRO A 32 -21.89 32.97 9.70
N ASN A 33 -21.98 34.28 9.58
CA ASN A 33 -20.84 35.14 9.31
C ASN A 33 -19.80 34.92 10.41
N PRO A 34 -18.52 34.61 10.09
CA PRO A 34 -17.50 34.40 11.10
C PRO A 34 -17.27 35.60 12.03
N ASN A 35 -17.85 36.77 11.72
CA ASN A 35 -17.81 37.95 12.57
C ASN A 35 -18.90 37.98 13.66
N ASP A 36 -19.84 37.03 13.68
CA ASP A 36 -20.91 36.99 14.69
C ASP A 36 -20.49 36.29 15.99
N TYR A 37 -19.23 35.82 16.11
CA TYR A 37 -18.69 35.33 17.37
C TYR A 37 -18.29 36.49 18.27
N VAL A 38 -19.11 36.73 19.29
CA VAL A 38 -18.82 37.64 20.40
C VAL A 38 -17.55 37.15 21.11
N GLY A 39 -16.42 37.74 20.80
CA GLY A 39 -15.11 37.39 21.39
C GLY A 39 -13.91 37.88 20.59
N SER A 40 -14.10 38.45 19.39
CA SER A 40 -12.99 38.91 18.52
C SER A 40 -12.29 40.18 19.01
N GLU A 41 -12.95 41.02 19.81
CA GLU A 41 -12.38 42.30 20.28
C GLU A 41 -11.18 42.11 21.20
N ASN A 42 -11.10 41.01 21.97
CA ASN A 42 -10.00 40.75 22.88
C ASN A 42 -8.71 40.21 22.21
N ILE A 43 -8.80 39.74 20.99
CA ILE A 43 -7.63 39.18 20.28
C ILE A 43 -6.90 40.27 19.53
N GLU A 44 -7.63 41.21 18.90
CA GLU A 44 -7.03 42.35 18.19
C GLU A 44 -6.38 43.34 19.15
N GLU A 45 -6.95 43.53 20.35
CA GLU A 45 -6.37 44.40 21.36
C GLU A 45 -5.07 43.83 21.96
N LYS A 46 -4.97 42.50 22.10
CA LYS A 46 -3.72 41.83 22.50
C LYS A 46 -2.66 41.81 21.41
N LEU A 47 -3.03 41.92 20.14
CA LEU A 47 -2.10 42.02 19.02
C LEU A 47 -1.62 43.45 18.79
N ARG A 48 -2.41 44.46 19.16
CA ARG A 48 -2.06 45.89 19.01
C ARG A 48 -1.20 46.45 20.14
N ASN A 49 -1.22 45.81 21.32
CA ASN A 49 -0.33 46.12 22.42
C ASN A 49 0.63 44.97 22.63
N PRO A 50 1.75 44.87 21.86
CA PRO A 50 2.81 43.96 22.22
C PRO A 50 3.25 44.38 23.64
N VAL A 51 3.13 43.49 24.59
CA VAL A 51 3.66 43.67 25.94
C VAL A 51 5.11 44.07 25.75
N GLU A 52 5.43 45.35 26.12
CA GLU A 52 6.80 45.83 26.13
C GLU A 52 7.64 44.76 26.86
N ASN A 53 8.65 44.27 26.16
CA ASN A 53 9.52 43.20 26.59
C ASN A 53 10.00 43.46 28.00
N ASP A 54 9.52 42.74 28.98
CA ASP A 54 10.11 42.69 30.29
C ASP A 54 11.57 42.23 30.13
N PRO A 55 12.57 43.07 30.40
CA PRO A 55 13.98 42.75 30.17
C PRO A 55 14.43 41.51 30.97
N GLN A 56 13.65 41.07 31.96
CA GLN A 56 13.93 39.87 32.74
C GLN A 56 13.58 38.56 32.00
N ILE A 57 12.76 38.63 30.94
CA ILE A 57 12.43 37.47 30.08
C ILE A 57 13.55 37.20 29.07
N LEU A 58 14.29 38.23 28.64
CA LEU A 58 15.38 38.10 27.69
C LEU A 58 16.71 37.61 28.30
N SER A 59 16.85 37.66 29.65
CA SER A 59 18.06 37.20 30.32
C SER A 59 18.01 35.73 30.79
N LYS A 60 16.92 35.00 30.59
CA LYS A 60 16.95 33.55 30.71
C LYS A 60 17.74 33.05 29.49
N GLU A 61 19.03 32.77 29.71
CA GLU A 61 19.81 31.91 28.81
C GLU A 61 18.88 30.81 28.36
N LYS A 62 18.69 30.66 27.03
CA LYS A 62 18.01 29.50 26.46
C LYS A 62 18.75 28.31 27.04
N ALA A 63 18.17 27.66 28.04
CA ALA A 63 18.69 26.42 28.55
C ALA A 63 19.00 25.58 27.30
N PRO A 64 20.22 25.02 27.18
CA PRO A 64 20.58 24.26 26.00
C PRO A 64 19.43 23.29 25.78
N TYR A 65 18.87 23.29 24.60
CA TYR A 65 17.74 22.43 24.25
C TYR A 65 18.19 21.01 24.53
N VAL A 66 17.86 20.54 25.72
CA VAL A 66 18.21 19.18 26.13
C VAL A 66 17.36 18.30 25.25
N LYS A 67 17.98 17.70 24.24
CA LYS A 67 17.43 16.73 23.29
C LYS A 67 16.71 15.54 23.99
N ASN A 68 16.61 15.57 25.30
CA ASN A 68 16.14 14.49 26.18
C ASN A 68 14.75 14.73 26.81
N GLN A 69 14.04 15.81 26.48
CA GLN A 69 12.60 15.81 26.74
C GLN A 69 11.96 15.03 25.60
N ILE A 70 11.80 13.73 25.82
CA ILE A 70 10.95 12.88 24.98
C ILE A 70 9.59 13.54 25.02
N ASP A 71 9.21 14.17 23.89
CA ASP A 71 7.86 14.69 23.72
C ASP A 71 6.90 13.53 23.96
N ALA A 72 6.01 13.64 24.93
CA ALA A 72 5.07 12.57 25.30
C ALA A 72 4.18 12.09 24.15
N ARG A 73 4.20 12.81 23.01
CA ARG A 73 3.52 12.41 21.77
C ARG A 73 4.26 11.34 20.99
N TYR A 74 5.57 11.20 21.20
CA TYR A 74 6.39 10.21 20.52
C TYR A 74 6.47 8.92 21.30
N GLN A 75 6.40 7.80 20.61
CA GLN A 75 6.60 6.47 21.16
C GLN A 75 7.61 5.69 20.32
N SER A 76 8.38 4.84 20.97
CA SER A 76 9.31 3.95 20.30
C SER A 76 8.57 2.81 19.63
N ILE A 77 8.95 2.47 18.40
CA ILE A 77 8.46 1.29 17.70
C ILE A 77 9.63 0.42 17.23
N TYR A 78 9.34 -0.86 17.02
CA TYR A 78 10.27 -1.78 16.37
C TYR A 78 9.99 -1.79 14.87
N LEU A 79 11.06 -1.96 14.09
CA LEU A 79 10.97 -2.12 12.65
C LEU A 79 11.14 -3.60 12.25
N PRO A 80 10.47 -4.08 11.20
CA PRO A 80 10.59 -5.44 10.69
C PRO A 80 12.02 -5.88 10.36
N SER A 81 12.89 -4.97 9.91
CA SER A 81 14.32 -5.22 9.68
C SER A 81 15.10 -5.56 10.94
N MET A 82 14.49 -5.41 12.14
CA MET A 82 15.17 -5.54 13.43
C MET A 82 16.37 -4.58 13.58
N PHE A 83 16.34 -3.45 12.85
CA PHE A 83 17.40 -2.44 12.77
C PHE A 83 18.75 -2.99 12.26
N LYS A 84 18.77 -4.13 11.54
CA LYS A 84 20.00 -4.77 11.08
C LYS A 84 20.76 -3.95 10.04
N PHE A 85 20.05 -3.09 9.31
CA PHE A 85 20.60 -2.30 8.22
C PHE A 85 20.90 -0.83 8.58
N TYR A 86 20.70 -0.44 9.85
CA TYR A 86 20.80 0.95 10.30
C TYR A 86 21.83 1.13 11.39
N ASP A 87 22.37 2.34 11.47
CA ASP A 87 23.25 2.77 12.56
C ASP A 87 22.47 3.10 13.84
N PHE A 88 21.17 3.40 13.72
CA PHE A 88 20.26 3.61 14.85
C PHE A 88 19.60 2.30 15.31
N LYS A 89 19.19 2.23 16.58
CA LYS A 89 18.58 1.03 17.17
C LYS A 89 17.15 1.28 17.70
N THR A 90 16.66 2.48 17.51
CA THR A 90 15.31 2.89 17.90
C THR A 90 14.80 3.91 16.92
N ILE A 91 13.50 3.94 16.73
CA ILE A 91 12.78 4.97 15.99
C ILE A 91 11.64 5.49 16.86
N MET A 92 11.50 6.80 16.93
CA MET A 92 10.43 7.46 17.68
C MET A 92 9.40 8.00 16.69
N VAL A 93 8.15 7.63 16.89
CA VAL A 93 7.04 7.95 15.99
C VAL A 93 5.90 8.59 16.76
N ARG A 94 5.32 9.65 16.21
CA ARG A 94 4.09 10.26 16.70
C ARG A 94 2.94 10.04 15.71
N THR A 95 1.72 10.01 16.19
CA THR A 95 0.52 10.00 15.34
C THR A 95 0.36 11.31 14.57
N PHE A 96 -0.43 11.29 13.50
CA PHE A 96 -0.74 12.49 12.71
C PHE A 96 -1.48 13.52 13.56
N GLU A 97 -1.08 14.77 13.40
CA GLU A 97 -1.79 15.96 13.85
C GLU A 97 -2.69 16.50 12.73
N ILE A 98 -3.59 17.43 13.07
CA ILE A 98 -4.50 18.06 12.07
C ILE A 98 -3.72 18.68 10.91
N ARG A 99 -2.57 19.31 11.18
CA ARG A 99 -1.71 19.90 10.16
C ARG A 99 -1.13 18.86 9.18
N ASP A 100 -0.80 17.66 9.70
CA ASP A 100 -0.26 16.58 8.87
C ASP A 100 -1.35 16.03 7.96
N LEU A 101 -2.59 15.90 8.46
CA LEU A 101 -3.75 15.49 7.69
C LEU A 101 -4.06 16.48 6.55
N SER A 102 -3.94 17.80 6.81
CA SER A 102 -4.12 18.82 5.79
C SER A 102 -3.07 18.70 4.68
N LYS A 103 -1.80 18.48 5.04
CA LYS A 103 -0.72 18.24 4.08
C LYS A 103 -0.93 16.94 3.31
N MET A 104 -1.33 15.87 4.00
CA MET A 104 -1.66 14.59 3.37
C MET A 104 -2.75 14.74 2.32
N TYR A 105 -3.79 15.53 2.61
CA TYR A 105 -4.83 15.83 1.64
C TYR A 105 -4.27 16.54 0.38
N SER A 106 -3.35 17.47 0.56
CA SER A 106 -2.67 18.15 -0.56
C SER A 106 -1.81 17.19 -1.38
N CYS A 107 -1.11 16.25 -0.73
CA CYS A 107 -0.34 15.21 -1.40
C CYS A 107 -1.24 14.34 -2.31
N LEU A 108 -2.42 13.96 -1.80
CA LEU A 108 -3.39 13.16 -2.54
C LEU A 108 -3.95 13.89 -3.77
N GLN A 109 -4.13 15.22 -3.68
CA GLN A 109 -4.61 16.01 -4.80
C GLN A 109 -3.54 16.23 -5.88
N SER A 110 -2.28 16.37 -5.48
CA SER A 110 -1.16 16.62 -6.38
C SER A 110 -0.49 15.32 -6.87
N GLU A 111 -0.90 14.16 -6.33
CA GLU A 111 -0.26 12.86 -6.58
C GLU A 111 1.26 12.88 -6.36
N SER A 112 1.72 13.73 -5.42
CA SER A 112 3.14 13.93 -5.15
C SER A 112 3.67 13.00 -4.08
N TYR A 113 4.43 12.00 -4.49
CA TYR A 113 5.08 11.07 -3.58
C TYR A 113 6.13 11.76 -2.70
N LYS A 114 6.83 12.74 -3.22
CA LYS A 114 7.78 13.55 -2.45
C LYS A 114 7.11 14.27 -1.27
N LEU A 115 5.99 14.95 -1.52
CA LEU A 115 5.22 15.60 -0.45
C LEU A 115 4.70 14.59 0.57
N PHE A 116 4.32 13.41 0.12
CA PHE A 116 3.93 12.30 0.98
C PHE A 116 5.05 11.92 1.95
N LYS A 117 6.27 11.70 1.45
CA LYS A 117 7.43 11.40 2.30
C LYS A 117 7.72 12.52 3.31
N GLU A 118 7.60 13.79 2.89
CA GLU A 118 7.78 14.95 3.78
C GLU A 118 6.76 14.96 4.94
N VAL A 119 5.52 14.49 4.71
CA VAL A 119 4.52 14.35 5.79
C VAL A 119 4.92 13.26 6.75
N ILE A 120 5.36 12.11 6.25
CA ILE A 120 5.83 10.99 7.09
C ILE A 120 7.07 11.41 7.88
N GLN A 121 8.03 12.10 7.24
CA GLN A 121 9.22 12.66 7.89
C GLN A 121 8.87 13.54 9.10
N GLY A 122 7.80 14.30 9.01
CA GLY A 122 7.31 15.12 10.12
C GLY A 122 6.79 14.34 11.34
N CYS A 123 6.60 13.02 11.21
CA CYS A 123 6.08 12.15 12.25
C CYS A 123 7.15 11.27 12.91
N VAL A 124 8.38 11.26 12.40
CA VAL A 124 9.47 10.39 12.88
C VAL A 124 10.74 11.18 13.15
N ASP A 125 11.61 10.62 13.99
CA ASP A 125 12.87 11.24 14.39
C ASP A 125 14.09 10.79 13.55
N VAL A 126 13.88 9.87 12.61
CA VAL A 126 14.90 9.39 11.67
C VAL A 126 14.61 9.90 10.26
N ASP A 127 15.64 9.92 9.41
CA ASP A 127 15.48 10.24 8.01
C ASP A 127 14.77 9.08 7.28
N VAL A 128 13.58 9.35 6.74
CA VAL A 128 12.78 8.32 6.02
C VAL A 128 13.45 7.82 4.76
N ASP A 129 14.33 8.60 4.15
CA ASP A 129 15.09 8.20 2.97
C ASP A 129 16.08 7.07 3.26
N LEU A 130 16.46 6.87 4.53
CA LEU A 130 17.32 5.79 4.97
C LEU A 130 16.57 4.48 5.20
N LEU A 131 15.24 4.52 5.37
CA LEU A 131 14.44 3.34 5.62
C LEU A 131 14.37 2.45 4.39
N THR A 132 14.30 1.14 4.63
CA THR A 132 13.97 0.17 3.58
C THR A 132 12.49 0.30 3.20
N PRO A 133 12.07 -0.09 1.97
CA PRO A 133 10.67 -0.08 1.59
C PRO A 133 9.77 -0.87 2.54
N GLY A 134 10.23 -2.02 3.04
CA GLY A 134 9.49 -2.85 3.98
C GLY A 134 9.25 -2.15 5.32
N ASP A 135 10.27 -1.52 5.89
CA ASP A 135 10.16 -0.76 7.13
C ASP A 135 9.32 0.52 6.96
N PHE A 136 9.47 1.19 5.82
CA PHE A 136 8.66 2.36 5.50
C PHE A 136 7.17 2.01 5.35
N LYS A 137 6.85 0.91 4.68
CA LYS A 137 5.49 0.40 4.56
C LYS A 137 4.92 0.05 5.94
N TYR A 138 5.70 -0.63 6.80
CA TYR A 138 5.32 -0.90 8.18
C TYR A 138 5.04 0.40 8.97
N LEU A 139 5.89 1.41 8.84
CA LEU A 139 5.70 2.72 9.46
C LEU A 139 4.38 3.37 9.00
N CYS A 140 4.07 3.31 7.70
CA CYS A 140 2.80 3.80 7.17
C CYS A 140 1.60 3.05 7.76
N TYR A 141 1.69 1.73 7.95
CA TYR A 141 0.68 0.93 8.64
C TYR A 141 0.51 1.37 10.08
N TRP A 142 1.63 1.54 10.78
CA TRP A 142 1.60 1.98 12.16
C TRP A 142 0.91 3.36 12.28
N LEU A 143 1.29 4.31 11.45
CA LEU A 143 0.66 5.63 11.39
C LEU A 143 -0.83 5.54 11.07
N ARG A 144 -1.21 4.71 10.09
CA ARG A 144 -2.61 4.52 9.71
C ARG A 144 -3.46 3.97 10.84
N THR A 145 -2.99 2.93 11.50
CA THR A 145 -3.74 2.23 12.55
C THR A 145 -3.83 3.01 13.84
N ASN A 146 -2.83 3.84 14.15
CA ASN A 146 -2.79 4.62 15.39
C ASN A 146 -3.37 6.05 15.22
N SER A 147 -3.37 6.61 14.01
CA SER A 147 -3.92 7.96 13.76
C SER A 147 -5.39 7.94 13.33
N TYR A 148 -5.84 6.90 12.61
CA TYR A 148 -7.18 6.82 12.04
C TYR A 148 -8.00 5.65 12.64
N THR A 149 -7.95 5.50 13.94
CA THR A 149 -8.52 4.36 14.66
C THR A 149 -10.03 4.15 14.43
N LYS A 150 -10.78 5.21 14.07
CA LYS A 150 -12.22 5.17 13.84
C LYS A 150 -12.62 5.01 12.37
N THR A 151 -11.67 5.02 11.46
CA THR A 151 -11.94 4.93 10.02
C THR A 151 -11.28 3.67 9.46
N PRO A 152 -11.99 2.56 9.32
CA PRO A 152 -11.43 1.34 8.76
C PRO A 152 -11.01 1.54 7.30
N ILE A 153 -10.03 0.77 6.85
CA ILE A 153 -9.71 0.64 5.44
C ILE A 153 -10.72 -0.34 4.86
N ARG A 154 -11.48 0.08 3.84
CA ARG A 154 -12.45 -0.77 3.15
C ARG A 154 -11.87 -1.23 1.84
N VAL A 155 -11.95 -2.54 1.59
CA VAL A 155 -11.49 -3.18 0.37
C VAL A 155 -12.69 -3.80 -0.33
N GLU A 156 -12.93 -3.41 -1.57
CA GLU A 156 -13.88 -4.09 -2.46
C GLU A 156 -13.17 -5.25 -3.16
N TRP A 157 -13.81 -6.40 -3.16
CA TRP A 157 -13.26 -7.59 -3.80
C TRP A 157 -14.34 -8.41 -4.46
N MET A 158 -13.94 -9.21 -5.45
CA MET A 158 -14.81 -10.13 -6.14
C MET A 158 -14.60 -11.54 -5.56
N SER A 159 -15.62 -12.09 -4.91
CA SER A 159 -15.59 -13.44 -4.39
C SER A 159 -15.45 -14.48 -5.51
N LYS A 160 -14.79 -15.59 -5.22
CA LYS A 160 -14.75 -16.75 -6.13
C LYS A 160 -16.15 -17.22 -6.58
N TYR A 161 -17.16 -16.89 -5.77
CA TYR A 161 -18.57 -17.18 -6.04
C TYR A 161 -19.27 -16.13 -6.91
N GLY A 162 -18.57 -15.11 -7.39
CA GLY A 162 -19.08 -14.11 -8.32
C GLY A 162 -19.82 -12.93 -7.69
N ASN A 163 -19.78 -12.78 -6.38
CA ASN A 163 -20.39 -11.66 -5.69
C ASN A 163 -19.36 -10.56 -5.42
N LYS A 164 -19.78 -9.31 -5.61
CA LYS A 164 -19.01 -8.16 -5.14
C LYS A 164 -19.18 -8.03 -3.63
N CYS A 165 -18.08 -8.01 -2.90
CA CYS A 165 -18.04 -7.95 -1.45
C CYS A 165 -17.22 -6.75 -0.99
N ILE A 166 -17.47 -6.31 0.24
CA ILE A 166 -16.71 -5.26 0.91
C ILE A 166 -16.24 -5.82 2.25
N SER A 167 -14.97 -5.69 2.51
CA SER A 167 -14.35 -6.10 3.78
C SER A 167 -13.57 -4.96 4.40
N GLU A 168 -13.50 -4.95 5.74
CA GLU A 168 -12.75 -3.94 6.49
C GLU A 168 -11.42 -4.53 6.95
N VAL A 169 -10.32 -3.85 6.60
CA VAL A 169 -8.98 -4.21 7.06
C VAL A 169 -8.74 -3.59 8.43
N THR A 170 -8.42 -4.42 9.38
CA THR A 170 -8.06 -4.02 10.74
C THR A 170 -6.59 -4.36 11.03
N LYS A 171 -6.08 -3.89 12.15
CA LYS A 171 -4.72 -4.22 12.61
C LYS A 171 -4.47 -5.74 12.71
N ALA A 172 -5.52 -6.54 12.97
CA ALA A 172 -5.40 -8.00 13.07
C ALA A 172 -5.19 -8.70 11.71
N ASN A 173 -5.36 -7.98 10.60
CA ASN A 173 -5.18 -8.51 9.25
C ASN A 173 -3.78 -8.26 8.68
N ILE A 174 -2.90 -7.66 9.48
CA ILE A 174 -1.55 -7.28 9.09
C ILE A 174 -0.59 -8.11 9.91
N THR A 175 0.21 -8.92 9.25
CA THR A 175 1.28 -9.71 9.85
C THR A 175 2.60 -9.02 9.58
N THR A 176 3.41 -8.83 10.61
CA THR A 176 4.77 -8.31 10.46
C THR A 176 5.67 -9.47 10.03
N LEU A 177 6.38 -9.28 8.92
CA LEU A 177 7.41 -10.18 8.44
C LEU A 177 8.76 -9.66 8.95
N GLU A 178 9.23 -10.25 10.04
CA GLU A 178 10.51 -9.87 10.63
C GLU A 178 11.68 -10.49 9.86
N LEU A 179 12.80 -9.76 9.79
CA LEU A 179 14.02 -10.26 9.15
C LEU A 179 14.67 -11.36 10.02
N ASP A 180 14.45 -12.61 9.69
CA ASP A 180 15.00 -13.76 10.44
C ASP A 180 16.46 -14.04 10.11
N THR A 181 16.96 -13.66 8.93
CA THR A 181 18.29 -13.99 8.45
C THR A 181 19.39 -13.43 9.36
N ASP A 182 20.31 -14.29 9.81
CA ASP A 182 21.47 -13.88 10.62
C ASP A 182 22.42 -13.00 9.78
N MET A 183 22.94 -11.94 10.38
CA MET A 183 23.93 -11.05 9.75
C MET A 183 25.16 -11.80 9.22
N LYS A 184 25.53 -12.93 9.83
CA LYS A 184 26.62 -13.79 9.33
C LYS A 184 26.38 -14.37 7.93
N VAL A 185 25.10 -14.58 7.57
CA VAL A 185 24.69 -15.03 6.24
C VAL A 185 24.75 -13.88 5.24
N LEU A 186 24.43 -12.67 5.68
CA LEU A 186 24.39 -11.46 4.86
C LEU A 186 25.78 -10.85 4.61
N GLU A 187 26.70 -10.97 5.58
CA GLU A 187 28.05 -10.39 5.46
C GLU A 187 28.82 -10.76 4.17
N PRO A 188 28.82 -12.02 3.68
CA PRO A 188 29.47 -12.37 2.42
C PRO A 188 28.89 -11.62 1.22
N TRP A 189 27.57 -11.40 1.19
CA TRP A 189 26.86 -10.66 0.15
C TRP A 189 27.20 -9.18 0.19
N ILE A 190 27.20 -8.60 1.40
CA ILE A 190 27.58 -7.20 1.60
C ILE A 190 29.02 -6.94 1.12
N LYS A 191 29.93 -7.88 1.36
CA LYS A 191 31.34 -7.81 0.88
C LYS A 191 31.44 -7.89 -0.64
N LYS A 192 30.50 -8.55 -1.31
CA LYS A 192 30.39 -8.59 -2.77
C LYS A 192 29.75 -7.32 -3.37
N GLY A 193 29.31 -6.38 -2.55
CA GLY A 193 28.69 -5.12 -2.99
C GLY A 193 27.19 -5.08 -2.93
N PHE A 194 26.52 -6.08 -2.34
CA PHE A 194 25.07 -6.05 -2.15
C PHE A 194 24.65 -5.14 -1.00
N THR A 195 23.46 -4.56 -1.11
CA THR A 195 22.80 -3.77 -0.06
C THR A 195 21.28 -3.92 -0.18
N VAL A 196 20.56 -3.58 0.87
CA VAL A 196 19.08 -3.47 0.78
C VAL A 196 18.70 -2.15 0.12
N PRO A 197 17.62 -2.12 -0.66
CA PRO A 197 17.06 -0.87 -1.19
C PRO A 197 16.66 0.08 -0.06
N THR A 198 16.72 1.39 -0.32
CA THR A 198 16.22 2.42 0.61
C THR A 198 15.23 3.35 -0.08
N MET A 199 14.41 4.04 0.72
CA MET A 199 13.40 4.97 0.22
C MET A 199 13.98 6.14 -0.58
N LYS A 200 15.26 6.47 -0.37
CA LYS A 200 15.98 7.45 -1.20
C LYS A 200 15.98 7.09 -2.69
N PHE A 201 16.02 5.81 -3.01
CA PHE A 201 16.09 5.30 -4.36
C PHE A 201 14.75 4.76 -4.87
N ALA A 202 13.81 4.45 -3.97
CA ALA A 202 12.52 3.87 -4.34
C ALA A 202 11.59 4.87 -5.07
N ASP A 203 11.83 6.17 -4.97
CA ASP A 203 10.98 7.21 -5.55
C ASP A 203 10.89 7.15 -7.07
N ILE A 204 11.98 6.74 -7.73
CA ILE A 204 12.05 6.69 -9.20
C ILE A 204 11.00 5.74 -9.80
N PHE A 205 10.58 4.73 -9.05
CA PHE A 205 9.58 3.75 -9.48
C PHE A 205 8.14 4.24 -9.29
N GLN A 206 7.93 5.35 -8.56
CA GLN A 206 6.59 5.87 -8.26
C GLN A 206 6.03 6.76 -9.37
N ASP A 207 6.90 7.36 -10.18
CA ASP A 207 6.48 8.33 -11.21
C ASP A 207 6.04 7.67 -12.53
N GLY A 208 6.22 6.35 -12.69
CA GLY A 208 5.76 5.57 -13.86
C GLY A 208 6.31 6.03 -15.22
N GLN A 209 7.42 6.79 -15.21
CA GLN A 209 8.00 7.43 -16.41
C GLN A 209 9.25 6.70 -16.95
N LEU A 210 9.64 5.59 -16.32
CA LEU A 210 10.82 4.83 -16.75
C LEU A 210 10.53 4.09 -18.06
N SER A 211 11.54 4.07 -18.94
CA SER A 211 11.53 3.14 -20.08
C SER A 211 11.72 1.70 -19.56
N GLU A 212 11.29 0.68 -20.33
CA GLU A 212 11.49 -0.73 -19.94
C GLU A 212 12.97 -1.06 -19.65
N SER A 213 13.88 -0.46 -20.40
CA SER A 213 15.33 -0.63 -20.20
C SER A 213 15.82 0.01 -18.90
N ASP A 214 15.34 1.23 -18.58
CA ASP A 214 15.72 1.93 -17.36
C ASP A 214 15.09 1.26 -16.14
N ASP A 215 13.84 0.83 -16.24
CA ASP A 215 13.15 0.08 -15.18
C ASP A 215 13.93 -1.19 -14.83
N PHE A 216 14.32 -2.00 -15.83
CA PHE A 216 15.13 -3.19 -15.62
C PHE A 216 16.47 -2.86 -14.95
N MET A 217 17.15 -1.81 -15.42
CA MET A 217 18.45 -1.41 -14.88
C MET A 217 18.33 -0.96 -13.42
N TYR A 218 17.42 -0.05 -13.11
CA TYR A 218 17.24 0.49 -11.76
C TYR A 218 16.69 -0.54 -10.80
N SER A 219 15.76 -1.40 -11.24
CA SER A 219 15.20 -2.49 -10.43
C SER A 219 16.28 -3.46 -9.92
N ASN A 220 17.33 -3.69 -10.69
CA ASN A 220 18.46 -4.52 -10.25
C ASN A 220 19.51 -3.69 -9.48
N ALA A 221 19.87 -2.51 -9.96
CA ALA A 221 20.92 -1.68 -9.38
C ALA A 221 20.60 -1.22 -7.95
N GLN A 222 19.33 -1.09 -7.56
CA GLN A 222 18.95 -0.68 -6.19
C GLN A 222 19.52 -1.61 -5.11
N TYR A 223 19.79 -2.87 -5.43
CA TYR A 223 20.34 -3.87 -4.52
C TYR A 223 21.87 -3.83 -4.40
N PHE A 224 22.53 -2.91 -5.10
CA PHE A 224 23.98 -2.74 -5.01
C PHE A 224 24.36 -1.48 -4.23
N GLN A 225 25.57 -1.50 -3.62
CA GLN A 225 26.10 -0.40 -2.84
C GLN A 225 26.36 0.83 -3.70
N GLY A 226 26.07 2.00 -3.16
CA GLY A 226 26.29 3.30 -3.78
C GLY A 226 25.41 4.37 -3.15
N ASN A 227 25.90 5.61 -3.10
CA ASN A 227 25.16 6.77 -2.58
C ASN A 227 24.36 7.51 -3.67
N THR A 228 24.64 7.18 -4.93
CA THR A 228 23.96 7.67 -6.13
C THR A 228 23.59 6.50 -7.03
N TRP A 229 22.65 6.72 -7.95
CA TRP A 229 22.32 5.71 -8.96
C TRP A 229 23.52 5.31 -9.81
N GLU A 230 24.36 6.28 -10.15
CA GLU A 230 25.57 6.06 -10.93
C GLU A 230 26.55 5.09 -10.24
N GLU A 231 26.79 5.30 -8.94
CA GLU A 231 27.63 4.41 -8.13
C GLU A 231 27.03 3.01 -7.99
N LYS A 232 25.69 2.90 -7.81
CA LYS A 232 24.98 1.62 -7.74
C LYS A 232 25.11 0.83 -9.05
N ILE A 233 24.89 1.50 -10.18
CA ILE A 233 25.02 0.89 -11.50
C ILE A 233 26.46 0.44 -11.73
N GLN A 234 27.47 1.25 -11.41
CA GLN A 234 28.86 0.87 -11.54
C GLN A 234 29.22 -0.35 -10.67
N THR A 235 28.68 -0.43 -9.45
CA THR A 235 28.91 -1.58 -8.57
C THR A 235 28.26 -2.84 -9.16
N MET A 236 27.03 -2.74 -9.68
CA MET A 236 26.33 -3.82 -10.36
C MET A 236 27.10 -4.29 -11.61
N GLU A 237 27.51 -3.36 -12.48
CA GLU A 237 28.27 -3.67 -13.70
C GLU A 237 29.58 -4.38 -13.38
N LYS A 238 30.30 -3.91 -12.36
CA LYS A 238 31.53 -4.57 -11.90
C LYS A 238 31.23 -6.00 -11.46
N TYR A 239 30.20 -6.20 -10.66
CA TYR A 239 29.79 -7.52 -10.19
C TYR A 239 29.44 -8.47 -11.35
N LEU A 240 28.65 -7.99 -12.31
CA LEU A 240 28.26 -8.77 -13.49
C LEU A 240 29.43 -9.06 -14.44
N ASN A 241 30.40 -8.15 -14.56
CA ASN A 241 31.59 -8.37 -15.35
C ASN A 241 32.49 -9.47 -14.75
N GLU A 242 32.51 -9.60 -13.42
CA GLU A 242 33.30 -10.62 -12.70
C GLU A 242 32.58 -11.99 -12.67
N ASN A 243 31.25 -12.02 -12.63
CA ASN A 243 30.47 -13.24 -12.36
C ASN A 243 29.56 -13.68 -13.54
N GLY A 244 29.45 -12.88 -14.60
CA GLY A 244 28.55 -13.14 -15.73
C GLY A 244 27.13 -12.57 -15.52
N LEU A 245 26.35 -12.50 -16.61
CA LEU A 245 24.98 -12.00 -16.56
C LEU A 245 24.03 -12.91 -15.78
N GLU A 246 24.35 -14.19 -15.68
CA GLU A 246 23.57 -15.17 -14.90
C GLU A 246 23.55 -14.81 -13.40
N ALA A 247 24.54 -14.02 -12.93
CA ALA A 247 24.62 -13.53 -11.56
C ALA A 247 23.52 -12.50 -11.22
N LEU A 248 22.65 -12.11 -12.15
CA LEU A 248 21.39 -11.41 -11.83
C LEU A 248 20.45 -12.27 -10.99
N ALA A 249 20.55 -13.62 -11.05
CA ALA A 249 19.80 -14.50 -10.17
C ALA A 249 20.19 -14.30 -8.68
N ASP A 250 21.40 -13.84 -8.41
CA ASP A 250 21.86 -13.52 -7.07
C ASP A 250 21.08 -12.36 -6.43
N VAL A 251 20.53 -11.45 -7.25
CA VAL A 251 19.67 -10.36 -6.78
C VAL A 251 18.37 -10.92 -6.18
N GLU A 252 17.77 -11.91 -6.83
CA GLU A 252 16.57 -12.58 -6.30
C GLU A 252 16.84 -13.35 -5.01
N GLU A 253 18.03 -13.99 -4.91
CA GLU A 253 18.44 -14.68 -3.70
C GLU A 253 18.70 -13.69 -2.56
N TRP A 254 19.37 -12.58 -2.84
CA TRP A 254 19.58 -11.51 -1.88
C TRP A 254 18.27 -10.90 -1.38
N ASP A 255 17.32 -10.63 -2.28
CA ASP A 255 16.01 -10.09 -1.93
C ASP A 255 15.26 -11.04 -0.99
N LYS A 256 15.23 -12.33 -1.30
CA LYS A 256 14.63 -13.37 -0.42
C LYS A 256 15.31 -13.44 0.95
N LEU A 257 16.64 -13.32 1.00
CA LEU A 257 17.40 -13.34 2.26
C LEU A 257 17.17 -12.10 3.12
N THR A 258 16.80 -10.99 2.52
CA THR A 258 16.59 -9.70 3.19
C THR A 258 15.12 -9.28 3.25
N GLU A 259 14.22 -10.17 2.84
CA GLU A 259 12.78 -9.92 2.86
C GLU A 259 12.30 -9.60 4.28
N HIS A 260 11.62 -8.49 4.43
CA HIS A 260 11.02 -8.05 5.68
C HIS A 260 9.95 -6.98 5.39
N GLY A 261 9.10 -6.70 6.35
CA GLY A 261 8.07 -5.68 6.20
C GLY A 261 6.72 -6.11 6.74
N VAL A 262 5.67 -5.96 5.96
CA VAL A 262 4.32 -6.35 6.33
C VAL A 262 3.70 -7.21 5.24
N GLU A 263 3.08 -8.28 5.67
CA GLU A 263 2.21 -9.11 4.85
C GLU A 263 0.76 -8.78 5.20
N GLU A 264 0.02 -8.41 4.19
CA GLU A 264 -1.39 -8.05 4.32
C GLU A 264 -2.23 -9.23 3.85
N GLN A 265 -2.64 -10.04 4.80
CA GLN A 265 -3.47 -11.20 4.54
C GLN A 265 -4.71 -11.18 5.41
N MET A 266 -5.89 -11.32 4.81
CA MET A 266 -7.11 -11.43 5.56
C MET A 266 -7.98 -12.58 5.09
N LYS A 267 -8.57 -13.30 6.05
CA LYS A 267 -9.65 -14.24 5.77
C LYS A 267 -10.97 -13.48 5.71
N VAL A 268 -11.65 -13.59 4.60
CA VAL A 268 -12.91 -12.92 4.35
C VAL A 268 -14.04 -13.93 4.15
N TYR A 269 -15.24 -13.55 4.57
CA TYR A 269 -16.42 -14.37 4.44
C TYR A 269 -17.42 -13.70 3.51
N ASN A 270 -17.86 -14.43 2.50
CA ASN A 270 -18.92 -13.96 1.62
C ASN A 270 -20.28 -14.08 2.31
N LEU A 271 -20.72 -12.99 2.97
CA LEU A 271 -22.01 -12.95 3.66
C LEU A 271 -23.21 -12.86 2.70
N ASN A 272 -22.98 -12.52 1.44
CA ASN A 272 -24.00 -12.38 0.40
C ASN A 272 -23.99 -13.56 -0.58
N PHE A 273 -23.52 -14.72 -0.14
CA PHE A 273 -23.47 -15.91 -0.96
C PHE A 273 -24.88 -16.36 -1.41
N ASP A 274 -25.03 -16.55 -2.71
CA ASP A 274 -26.25 -17.04 -3.36
C ASP A 274 -25.90 -18.28 -4.19
N VAL A 275 -26.40 -19.42 -3.77
CA VAL A 275 -26.13 -20.71 -4.40
C VAL A 275 -26.57 -20.76 -5.85
N GLN A 276 -27.71 -20.14 -6.18
CA GLN A 276 -28.23 -20.15 -7.55
C GLN A 276 -27.34 -19.32 -8.48
N LYS A 277 -26.94 -18.13 -8.05
CA LYS A 277 -26.00 -17.29 -8.80
C LYS A 277 -24.65 -17.97 -8.97
N TYR A 278 -24.18 -18.66 -7.95
CA TYR A 278 -22.95 -19.42 -8.05
C TYR A 278 -23.02 -20.56 -9.08
N LYS A 279 -24.13 -21.32 -9.09
CA LYS A 279 -24.38 -22.33 -10.12
C LYS A 279 -24.35 -21.74 -11.52
N GLU A 280 -25.08 -20.63 -11.76
CA GLU A 280 -25.10 -19.93 -13.04
C GLU A 280 -23.70 -19.46 -13.48
N LEU A 281 -22.88 -19.00 -12.52
CA LEU A 281 -21.50 -18.61 -12.76
C LEU A 281 -20.65 -19.79 -13.25
N LEU A 282 -20.74 -20.95 -12.58
CA LEU A 282 -20.01 -22.16 -12.98
C LEU A 282 -20.43 -22.63 -14.38
N GLU A 283 -21.72 -22.64 -14.66
CA GLU A 283 -22.23 -22.97 -16.01
C GLU A 283 -21.74 -22.00 -17.09
N SER A 284 -21.66 -20.71 -16.76
CA SER A 284 -21.13 -19.69 -17.64
C SER A 284 -19.64 -19.88 -17.91
N ARG A 285 -18.84 -20.17 -16.86
CA ARG A 285 -17.40 -20.47 -16.98
C ARG A 285 -17.17 -21.70 -17.85
N ILE A 286 -17.94 -22.76 -17.68
CA ILE A 286 -17.89 -23.97 -18.52
C ILE A 286 -18.17 -23.64 -19.98
N ARG A 287 -19.23 -22.85 -20.26
CA ARG A 287 -19.54 -22.43 -21.65
C ARG A 287 -18.40 -21.64 -22.27
N LYS A 288 -17.86 -20.65 -21.55
CA LYS A 288 -16.73 -19.84 -22.03
C LYS A 288 -15.48 -20.68 -22.28
N ALA A 289 -15.12 -21.57 -21.35
CA ALA A 289 -13.95 -22.44 -21.49
C ALA A 289 -14.07 -23.35 -22.73
N LYS A 290 -15.26 -23.94 -22.99
CA LYS A 290 -15.52 -24.74 -24.20
C LYS A 290 -15.36 -23.95 -25.49
N ILE A 291 -15.82 -22.69 -25.53
CA ILE A 291 -15.66 -21.79 -26.68
C ILE A 291 -14.16 -21.49 -26.90
N LEU A 292 -13.44 -21.17 -25.82
CA LEU A 292 -12.00 -20.89 -25.91
C LEU A 292 -11.23 -22.10 -26.44
N LEU A 293 -11.47 -23.31 -25.89
CA LEU A 293 -10.82 -24.53 -26.34
C LEU A 293 -11.09 -24.85 -27.82
N ASN A 294 -12.31 -24.56 -28.32
CA ASN A 294 -12.63 -24.74 -29.73
C ASN A 294 -11.91 -23.75 -30.64
N ASN A 295 -11.54 -22.57 -30.13
CA ASN A 295 -10.88 -21.51 -30.90
C ASN A 295 -9.34 -21.61 -30.86
N LEU A 296 -8.77 -22.34 -29.90
CA LEU A 296 -7.33 -22.55 -29.80
C LEU A 296 -6.86 -23.48 -30.93
N GLN A 297 -5.89 -23.02 -31.71
CA GLN A 297 -5.32 -23.78 -32.86
C GLN A 297 -4.34 -24.85 -32.39
N ASP A 298 -3.58 -24.54 -31.32
CA ASP A 298 -2.64 -25.46 -30.71
C ASP A 298 -3.30 -26.21 -29.55
N LYS A 299 -3.57 -27.48 -29.73
CA LYS A 299 -4.20 -28.36 -28.75
C LYS A 299 -3.20 -29.01 -27.77
N GLU A 300 -1.91 -28.79 -27.95
CA GLU A 300 -0.84 -29.27 -27.07
C GLU A 300 -0.11 -28.11 -26.38
N GLY A 301 -0.44 -26.88 -26.73
CA GLY A 301 0.15 -25.68 -26.14
C GLY A 301 -0.27 -25.46 -24.68
N GLU A 302 0.52 -24.66 -23.98
CA GLU A 302 0.31 -24.34 -22.56
C GLU A 302 -1.07 -23.74 -22.31
N ASP A 303 -1.54 -22.82 -23.15
CA ASP A 303 -2.87 -22.19 -23.02
C ASP A 303 -4.00 -23.22 -23.11
N TYR A 304 -3.90 -24.22 -24.01
CA TYR A 304 -4.88 -25.28 -24.13
C TYR A 304 -4.91 -26.14 -22.86
N LEU A 305 -3.75 -26.49 -22.30
CA LEU A 305 -3.63 -27.27 -21.08
C LEU A 305 -4.22 -26.54 -19.88
N VAL A 306 -3.95 -25.24 -19.73
CA VAL A 306 -4.48 -24.40 -18.65
C VAL A 306 -6.00 -24.32 -18.75
N VAL A 307 -6.57 -23.99 -19.91
CA VAL A 307 -8.02 -23.87 -20.09
C VAL A 307 -8.73 -25.20 -19.94
N SER A 308 -8.16 -26.31 -20.44
CA SER A 308 -8.74 -27.64 -20.30
C SER A 308 -8.75 -28.15 -18.86
N SER A 309 -7.67 -27.93 -18.13
CA SER A 309 -7.58 -28.24 -16.68
C SER A 309 -8.60 -27.41 -15.88
N GLY A 310 -8.71 -26.12 -16.15
CA GLY A 310 -9.70 -25.24 -15.52
C GLY A 310 -11.14 -25.69 -15.82
N LEU A 311 -11.42 -26.16 -17.04
CA LEU A 311 -12.73 -26.69 -17.42
C LEU A 311 -13.09 -27.93 -16.61
N VAL A 312 -12.17 -28.89 -16.50
CA VAL A 312 -12.39 -30.14 -15.74
C VAL A 312 -12.66 -29.83 -14.26
N THR A 313 -11.87 -28.93 -13.67
CA THR A 313 -12.05 -28.49 -12.28
C THR A 313 -13.42 -27.86 -12.08
N THR A 314 -13.83 -26.93 -12.96
CA THR A 314 -15.13 -26.24 -12.86
C THR A 314 -16.30 -27.20 -13.06
N GLN A 315 -16.18 -28.20 -13.96
CA GLN A 315 -17.20 -29.21 -14.16
C GLN A 315 -17.39 -30.08 -12.90
N LYS A 316 -16.30 -30.51 -12.29
CA LYS A 316 -16.34 -31.28 -11.04
C LYS A 316 -17.00 -30.48 -9.91
N GLU A 317 -16.65 -29.20 -9.80
CA GLU A 317 -17.23 -28.30 -8.80
C GLU A 317 -18.75 -28.13 -8.98
N LEU A 318 -19.22 -28.02 -10.23
CA LEU A 318 -20.66 -27.96 -10.55
C LEU A 318 -21.38 -29.28 -10.23
N GLU A 319 -20.76 -30.45 -10.53
CA GLU A 319 -21.32 -31.74 -10.20
C GLU A 319 -21.45 -31.93 -8.68
N ASP A 320 -20.42 -31.54 -7.91
CA ASP A 320 -20.44 -31.65 -6.45
C ASP A 320 -21.48 -30.69 -5.84
N LEU A 321 -21.62 -29.49 -6.39
CA LEU A 321 -22.66 -28.55 -6.00
C LEU A 321 -24.07 -29.14 -6.24
N ASN A 322 -24.32 -29.70 -7.43
CA ASN A 322 -25.60 -30.31 -7.74
C ASN A 322 -25.92 -31.54 -6.83
N LYS A 323 -24.94 -32.41 -6.54
CA LYS A 323 -25.10 -33.51 -5.60
C LYS A 323 -25.49 -33.05 -4.20
N LYS A 324 -24.88 -31.97 -3.70
CA LYS A 324 -25.23 -31.38 -2.40
C LYS A 324 -26.64 -30.82 -2.40
N LEU A 325 -27.02 -30.12 -3.48
CA LEU A 325 -28.37 -29.58 -3.65
C LEU A 325 -29.44 -30.67 -3.68
N GLU A 326 -29.21 -31.79 -4.40
CA GLU A 326 -30.10 -32.95 -4.47
C GLU A 326 -30.31 -33.61 -3.10
N LYS A 327 -29.28 -33.63 -2.27
CA LYS A 327 -29.34 -34.15 -0.90
C LYS A 327 -29.96 -33.15 0.10
N GLY A 328 -30.27 -31.94 -0.31
CA GLY A 328 -30.78 -30.90 0.59
C GLY A 328 -29.73 -30.39 1.62
N GLU A 329 -28.43 -30.58 1.33
CA GLU A 329 -27.36 -30.12 2.21
C GLU A 329 -27.27 -28.59 2.18
N GLU A 330 -27.03 -28.00 3.36
CA GLU A 330 -26.77 -26.57 3.46
C GLU A 330 -25.39 -26.25 2.85
N ILE A 331 -25.40 -25.38 1.83
CA ILE A 331 -24.15 -24.97 1.17
C ILE A 331 -23.71 -23.63 1.75
N ARG A 332 -22.57 -23.66 2.44
CA ARG A 332 -21.92 -22.46 2.99
C ARG A 332 -20.66 -22.15 2.20
N PRO A 333 -20.41 -20.86 1.90
CA PRO A 333 -19.15 -20.49 1.27
C PRO A 333 -18.00 -20.69 2.24
N GLU A 334 -16.90 -21.21 1.72
CA GLU A 334 -15.65 -21.26 2.47
C GLU A 334 -15.05 -19.84 2.57
N PRO A 335 -14.32 -19.55 3.65
CA PRO A 335 -13.59 -18.29 3.74
C PRO A 335 -12.55 -18.20 2.61
N GLU A 336 -12.40 -17.03 2.06
CA GLU A 336 -11.40 -16.71 1.05
C GLU A 336 -10.24 -15.96 1.69
N THR A 337 -9.03 -16.17 1.21
CA THR A 337 -7.88 -15.40 1.64
C THR A 337 -7.64 -14.30 0.62
N LEU A 338 -7.66 -13.05 1.08
CA LEU A 338 -7.27 -11.89 0.28
C LEU A 338 -5.84 -11.51 0.64
N PHE A 339 -5.03 -11.35 -0.38
CA PHE A 339 -3.73 -10.69 -0.29
C PHE A 339 -3.94 -9.26 -0.75
N LEU A 340 -3.57 -8.33 0.10
CA LEU A 340 -3.79 -6.90 -0.13
C LEU A 340 -2.46 -6.29 -0.56
N GLU A 341 -2.38 -5.90 -1.81
CA GLU A 341 -1.23 -5.18 -2.35
C GLU A 341 -1.50 -3.67 -2.29
N MET A 342 -1.51 -3.11 -1.08
CA MET A 342 -1.67 -1.68 -0.89
C MET A 342 -0.31 -1.00 -0.75
N GLY A 343 -0.03 -0.03 -1.61
CA GLY A 343 1.14 0.82 -1.46
C GLY A 343 1.04 1.73 -0.21
N PRO A 344 2.17 2.25 0.30
CA PRO A 344 2.18 3.16 1.45
C PRO A 344 1.28 4.38 1.27
N TYR A 345 1.19 4.90 0.06
CA TYR A 345 0.35 6.04 -0.30
C TYR A 345 -1.16 5.72 -0.19
N GLU A 346 -1.58 4.56 -0.68
CA GLU A 346 -2.97 4.11 -0.61
C GLU A 346 -3.42 3.86 0.83
N LEU A 347 -2.52 3.31 1.65
CA LEU A 347 -2.77 3.06 3.06
C LEU A 347 -3.15 4.30 3.84
N LEU A 348 -2.49 5.42 3.56
CA LEU A 348 -2.68 6.67 4.31
C LEU A 348 -3.73 7.58 3.72
N SER A 349 -4.29 7.25 2.55
CA SER A 349 -5.33 8.04 1.91
C SER A 349 -6.67 7.94 2.67
N PRO A 350 -7.11 8.97 3.41
CA PRO A 350 -8.42 8.97 4.06
C PRO A 350 -9.57 9.07 3.05
N LEU A 351 -9.27 9.40 1.78
CA LEU A 351 -10.24 9.62 0.73
C LEU A 351 -10.61 8.34 -0.04
N LEU A 352 -9.79 7.30 0.04
CA LEU A 352 -10.14 5.99 -0.54
C LEU A 352 -11.43 5.46 0.07
N ALA A 353 -11.69 5.76 1.35
CA ALA A 353 -12.96 5.42 2.00
C ALA A 353 -14.18 6.19 1.45
N LYS A 354 -13.99 7.28 0.71
CA LYS A 354 -15.09 8.09 0.14
C LYS A 354 -15.37 7.82 -1.34
N ARG A 355 -14.43 7.20 -2.06
CA ARG A 355 -14.63 6.86 -3.48
C ARG A 355 -15.51 5.63 -3.68
N HIS A 356 -15.83 4.90 -2.61
CA HIS A 356 -16.60 3.66 -2.63
C HIS A 356 -17.97 3.77 -1.92
N ASN A 357 -18.45 4.99 -1.68
CA ASN A 357 -19.81 5.24 -1.16
C ASN A 357 -20.74 5.70 -2.29
#